data_e49a7f5bc36ffb31c5564e022cf1da8a
#
_entry.id   e49a7f5bc36ffb31c5564e022cf1da8a
#
_cell.length_a   1.000
_cell.length_b   1.000
_cell.length_c   1.000
_cell.angle_alpha   90.00
_cell.angle_beta   90.00
_cell.angle_gamma   90.00
#
_symmetry.space_group_name_H-M   'P 1'
#
loop_
_entity.id
_entity.type
_entity.pdbx_description
1 polymer ?
#
loop_
_entity_poly.entity_id
_entity_poly.type
_entity_poly.pdbx_seq_one_letter_code
_entity_poly.pdbx_strand_id
1 'polypeptide(L)'
;MYRSIELLLESNIYSLNEICRALDINKNSFLYWKNIGKFNEKNICEFYYNIIQVYSESHGIYGSPRITAVLNRNGIICSRAKVAKAMHLLGIRSIVSSKFPHRKSSMTDGEKALIVNLIKDLDINRINQVWTTDITYIKTINEGTFYLISFIDYFSKKVVSWGLFEDQKNDKIISVLQDAIKKRKPSPGLIIHSDKGSQMRSNNYRQFLRDHNFPFSYTELDHSCD
;
A
#
# COMPACT_ATOMS: atom_id res chain seq x y z
N MET A 1 35.26 10.03 16.74
CA MET A 1 35.57 10.88 17.91
C MET A 1 35.58 10.09 19.22
N TYR A 2 34.49 9.57 19.78
CA TYR A 2 34.52 8.82 21.06
C TYR A 2 35.34 7.53 21.03
N ARG A 3 35.39 6.80 19.91
CA ARG A 3 36.31 5.65 19.74
C ARG A 3 37.80 6.05 19.80
N SER A 4 38.15 7.23 19.30
CA SER A 4 39.52 7.76 19.39
C SER A 4 39.92 8.08 20.84
N ILE A 5 38.97 8.57 21.65
CA ILE A 5 39.19 8.78 23.09
C ILE A 5 39.44 7.44 23.80
N GLU A 6 38.71 6.41 23.44
CA GLU A 6 38.84 5.07 24.01
C GLU A 6 40.24 4.49 23.72
N LEU A 7 40.71 4.60 22.46
CA LEU A 7 42.09 4.18 22.07
C LEU A 7 43.16 4.95 22.81
N LEU A 8 42.99 6.27 23.01
CA LEU A 8 43.90 7.08 23.80
C LEU A 8 43.93 6.70 25.29
N LEU A 9 42.79 6.27 25.82
CA LEU A 9 42.71 5.76 27.21
C LEU A 9 43.39 4.39 27.37
N GLU A 10 43.33 3.54 26.34
CA GLU A 10 44.00 2.22 26.34
C GLU A 10 45.52 2.36 26.35
N SER A 11 46.08 3.46 25.86
CA SER A 11 47.53 3.72 25.93
C SER A 11 48.05 4.05 27.36
N ASN A 12 47.15 4.31 28.31
CA ASN A 12 47.46 4.71 29.69
C ASN A 12 48.39 5.92 29.86
N ILE A 13 48.58 6.71 28.80
CA ILE A 13 49.47 7.89 28.81
C ILE A 13 48.70 9.13 29.36
N TYR A 14 47.41 9.24 29.05
CA TYR A 14 46.58 10.39 29.39
C TYR A 14 45.38 9.98 30.17
N SER A 15 44.99 10.81 31.15
CA SER A 15 43.74 10.63 31.89
C SER A 15 42.50 11.05 31.07
N LEU A 16 41.36 10.47 31.35
CA LEU A 16 40.07 10.87 30.70
C LEU A 16 39.80 12.37 30.79
N ASN A 17 40.15 13.01 31.90
CA ASN A 17 39.92 14.45 32.11
C ASN A 17 40.82 15.29 31.17
N GLU A 18 42.10 14.89 30.97
CA GLU A 18 43.03 15.55 30.05
C GLU A 18 42.57 15.42 28.62
N ILE A 19 42.20 14.23 28.18
CA ILE A 19 41.72 13.98 26.82
C ILE A 19 40.44 14.76 26.54
N CYS A 20 39.45 14.73 27.46
CA CYS A 20 38.21 15.47 27.30
C CYS A 20 38.43 16.97 27.25
N ARG A 21 39.33 17.50 28.03
CA ARG A 21 39.69 18.92 28.05
C ARG A 21 40.41 19.34 26.76
N ALA A 22 41.34 18.53 26.30
CA ALA A 22 42.09 18.79 25.05
C ALA A 22 41.22 18.77 23.80
N LEU A 23 40.14 17.95 23.79
CA LEU A 23 39.23 17.79 22.68
C LEU A 23 37.93 18.63 22.82
N ASP A 24 37.83 19.43 23.88
CA ASP A 24 36.62 20.20 24.23
C ASP A 24 35.35 19.35 24.28
N ILE A 25 35.45 18.19 24.91
CA ILE A 25 34.32 17.24 25.03
C ILE A 25 33.87 17.13 26.46
N ASN A 26 32.53 17.13 26.67
CA ASN A 26 31.98 16.87 27.97
C ASN A 26 32.22 15.43 28.41
N LYS A 27 32.91 15.25 29.55
CA LYS A 27 33.21 13.94 30.12
C LYS A 27 31.98 13.06 30.32
N ASN A 28 30.86 13.63 30.76
CA ASN A 28 29.64 12.88 30.99
C ASN A 28 29.03 12.36 29.68
N SER A 29 29.19 13.11 28.59
CA SER A 29 28.75 12.66 27.26
C SER A 29 29.57 11.46 26.79
N PHE A 30 30.89 11.43 27.02
CA PHE A 30 31.72 10.29 26.73
C PHE A 30 31.38 9.07 27.63
N LEU A 31 31.19 9.27 28.92
CA LEU A 31 30.81 8.19 29.85
C LEU A 31 29.43 7.61 29.52
N TYR A 32 28.49 8.47 29.16
CA TYR A 32 27.19 8.04 28.65
C TYR A 32 27.33 7.19 27.37
N TRP A 33 28.11 7.63 26.40
CA TRP A 33 28.40 6.87 25.21
C TRP A 33 29.10 5.53 25.52
N LYS A 34 30.12 5.54 26.42
CA LYS A 34 30.84 4.33 26.81
C LYS A 34 29.94 3.29 27.48
N ASN A 35 29.03 3.73 28.34
CA ASN A 35 28.16 2.83 29.12
C ASN A 35 26.91 2.39 28.36
N ILE A 36 26.33 3.26 27.53
CA ILE A 36 25.07 3.01 26.82
C ILE A 36 25.32 2.80 25.32
N GLY A 37 26.29 3.48 24.73
CA GLY A 37 26.59 3.46 23.32
C GLY A 37 27.06 2.10 22.82
N LYS A 38 27.97 1.43 23.55
CA LYS A 38 28.45 0.08 23.17
C LYS A 38 27.35 -0.98 23.24
N PHE A 39 26.47 -0.87 24.24
CA PHE A 39 25.33 -1.78 24.38
C PHE A 39 24.28 -1.55 23.28
N ASN A 40 24.16 -0.30 22.82
CA ASN A 40 23.25 0.07 21.73
C ASN A 40 23.76 -0.29 20.34
N GLU A 41 25.08 -0.29 20.07
CA GLU A 41 25.61 -0.58 18.72
C GLU A 41 25.19 -1.97 18.24
N LYS A 42 25.32 -2.99 19.07
CA LYS A 42 24.94 -4.37 18.71
C LYS A 42 23.42 -4.49 18.49
N ASN A 43 22.62 -3.94 19.40
CA ASN A 43 21.16 -3.95 19.31
C ASN A 43 20.64 -3.08 18.16
N ILE A 44 21.34 -1.98 17.83
CA ILE A 44 21.03 -1.12 16.70
C ILE A 44 21.34 -1.86 15.38
N CYS A 45 22.47 -2.53 15.29
CA CYS A 45 22.84 -3.32 14.10
C CYS A 45 21.85 -4.46 13.88
N GLU A 46 21.47 -5.18 14.93
CA GLU A 46 20.48 -6.25 14.86
C GLU A 46 19.08 -5.73 14.46
N PHE A 47 18.66 -4.60 15.02
CA PHE A 47 17.39 -3.97 14.64
C PHE A 47 17.37 -3.55 13.17
N TYR A 48 18.46 -2.95 12.66
CA TYR A 48 18.55 -2.59 11.24
C TYR A 48 18.60 -3.82 10.34
N TYR A 49 19.32 -4.86 10.74
CA TYR A 49 19.34 -6.13 10.02
C TYR A 49 17.94 -6.72 9.87
N ASN A 50 17.16 -6.79 10.95
CA ASN A 50 15.79 -7.27 10.93
C ASN A 50 14.88 -6.44 10.01
N ILE A 51 15.05 -5.11 9.97
CA ILE A 51 14.32 -4.24 9.04
C ILE A 51 14.69 -4.58 7.59
N ILE A 52 15.97 -4.73 7.28
CA ILE A 52 16.44 -5.06 5.92
C ILE A 52 15.91 -6.42 5.50
N GLN A 53 15.93 -7.40 6.39
CA GLN A 53 15.42 -8.74 6.11
C GLN A 53 13.93 -8.70 5.75
N VAL A 54 13.09 -8.12 6.60
CA VAL A 54 11.64 -8.00 6.33
C VAL A 54 11.36 -7.19 5.06
N TYR A 55 12.15 -6.14 4.81
CA TYR A 55 12.03 -5.35 3.58
C TYR A 55 12.37 -6.16 2.33
N SER A 56 13.47 -6.94 2.37
CA SER A 56 13.90 -7.80 1.25
C SER A 56 12.92 -8.96 1.01
N GLU A 57 12.43 -9.62 2.05
CA GLU A 57 11.40 -10.67 1.96
C GLU A 57 10.11 -10.16 1.33
N SER A 58 9.77 -8.88 1.56
CA SER A 58 8.63 -8.22 0.91
C SER A 58 8.93 -7.73 -0.51
N HIS A 59 10.09 -8.01 -1.07
CA HIS A 59 10.57 -7.47 -2.35
C HIS A 59 10.47 -5.93 -2.44
N GLY A 60 10.75 -5.24 -1.33
CA GLY A 60 10.68 -3.78 -1.25
C GLY A 60 9.27 -3.18 -1.20
N ILE A 61 8.23 -4.00 -1.09
CA ILE A 61 6.83 -3.54 -1.07
C ILE A 61 6.46 -2.92 0.28
N TYR A 62 7.01 -3.46 1.39
CA TYR A 62 6.60 -3.02 2.72
C TYR A 62 7.20 -1.66 3.09
N GLY A 63 6.35 -0.77 3.56
CA GLY A 63 6.74 0.48 4.23
C GLY A 63 6.76 0.33 5.75
N SER A 64 7.11 1.42 6.44
CA SER A 64 7.25 1.40 7.90
C SER A 64 6.05 0.82 8.67
N PRO A 65 4.77 1.01 8.28
CA PRO A 65 3.66 0.40 9.02
C PRO A 65 3.67 -1.13 8.98
N ARG A 66 3.87 -1.71 7.80
CA ARG A 66 3.88 -3.17 7.63
C ARG A 66 5.11 -3.80 8.24
N ILE A 67 6.29 -3.21 8.07
CA ILE A 67 7.54 -3.67 8.72
C ILE A 67 7.39 -3.65 10.24
N THR A 68 6.82 -2.59 10.82
CA THR A 68 6.55 -2.52 12.26
C THR A 68 5.65 -3.65 12.72
N ALA A 69 4.58 -3.94 11.97
CA ALA A 69 3.65 -5.03 12.32
C ALA A 69 4.33 -6.41 12.30
N VAL A 70 5.20 -6.67 11.31
CA VAL A 70 5.95 -7.93 11.22
C VAL A 70 6.96 -8.04 12.35
N LEU A 71 7.75 -6.99 12.62
CA LEU A 71 8.73 -6.99 13.71
C LEU A 71 8.08 -7.23 15.07
N ASN A 72 6.97 -6.55 15.36
CA ASN A 72 6.25 -6.75 16.62
C ASN A 72 5.67 -8.16 16.75
N ARG A 73 5.18 -8.76 15.64
CA ARG A 73 4.73 -10.16 15.61
C ARG A 73 5.87 -11.13 15.91
N ASN A 74 7.07 -10.82 15.48
CA ASN A 74 8.28 -11.60 15.72
C ASN A 74 8.91 -11.32 17.10
N GLY A 75 8.22 -10.57 17.98
CA GLY A 75 8.69 -10.28 19.35
C GLY A 75 9.64 -9.06 19.47
N ILE A 76 9.92 -8.37 18.35
CA ILE A 76 10.77 -7.17 18.34
C ILE A 76 9.89 -5.94 18.54
N ILE A 77 9.65 -5.55 19.77
CA ILE A 77 8.77 -4.43 20.11
C ILE A 77 9.36 -3.11 19.64
N CYS A 78 8.70 -2.46 18.70
CA CYS A 78 9.15 -1.18 18.15
C CYS A 78 7.97 -0.30 17.71
N SER A 79 8.21 1.03 17.70
CA SER A 79 7.23 1.98 17.17
C SER A 79 7.42 2.21 15.68
N ARG A 80 6.34 2.59 14.98
CA ARG A 80 6.37 2.98 13.56
C ARG A 80 7.37 4.12 13.29
N ALA A 81 7.46 5.10 14.20
CA ALA A 81 8.39 6.22 14.06
C ALA A 81 9.85 5.76 14.08
N LYS A 82 10.19 4.80 14.98
CA LYS A 82 11.54 4.21 15.05
C LYS A 82 11.89 3.47 13.78
N VAL A 83 10.97 2.67 13.24
CA VAL A 83 11.17 1.95 11.97
C VAL A 83 11.29 2.92 10.79
N ALA A 84 10.44 3.95 10.72
CA ALA A 84 10.51 4.96 9.65
C ALA A 84 11.84 5.71 9.63
N LYS A 85 12.36 6.09 10.82
CA LYS A 85 13.67 6.72 10.96
C LYS A 85 14.80 5.78 10.53
N ALA A 86 14.72 4.50 10.92
CA ALA A 86 15.69 3.49 10.52
C ALA A 86 15.69 3.26 9.00
N MET A 87 14.53 3.13 8.37
CA MET A 87 14.40 3.01 6.92
C MET A 87 15.00 4.22 6.19
N HIS A 88 14.79 5.43 6.72
CA HIS A 88 15.37 6.64 6.14
C HIS A 88 16.91 6.63 6.23
N LEU A 89 17.46 6.25 7.38
CA LEU A 89 18.92 6.13 7.57
C LEU A 89 19.54 5.06 6.66
N LEU A 90 18.83 3.97 6.39
CA LEU A 90 19.24 2.90 5.49
C LEU A 90 19.03 3.24 4.00
N GLY A 91 18.42 4.40 3.68
CA GLY A 91 18.13 4.79 2.30
C GLY A 91 17.06 3.92 1.62
N ILE A 92 16.28 3.13 2.37
CA ILE A 92 15.23 2.25 1.85
C ILE A 92 13.85 2.85 2.00
N ARG A 93 12.99 2.63 0.99
CA ARG A 93 11.59 3.05 1.00
C ARG A 93 10.73 2.07 0.22
N SER A 94 9.46 1.98 0.58
CA SER A 94 8.50 1.18 -0.18
C SER A 94 8.44 1.63 -1.64
N ILE A 95 8.50 0.69 -2.58
CA ILE A 95 8.31 0.96 -4.01
C ILE A 95 6.89 1.47 -4.33
N VAL A 96 5.92 1.17 -3.46
CA VAL A 96 4.51 1.59 -3.59
C VAL A 96 4.29 3.03 -3.10
N SER A 97 5.26 3.63 -2.41
CA SER A 97 5.12 4.95 -1.78
C SER A 97 5.26 6.16 -2.74
N SER A 98 5.25 5.94 -4.06
CA SER A 98 5.18 7.05 -5.00
C SER A 98 3.86 7.80 -4.79
N LYS A 99 3.94 9.07 -4.38
CA LYS A 99 2.77 9.93 -4.20
C LYS A 99 2.04 10.05 -5.53
N PHE A 100 0.96 9.31 -5.69
CA PHE A 100 -0.02 9.67 -6.69
C PHE A 100 -0.71 10.95 -6.21
N PRO A 101 -0.70 12.05 -6.99
CA PRO A 101 -1.51 13.20 -6.64
C PRO A 101 -2.98 12.73 -6.58
N HIS A 102 -3.60 12.84 -5.41
CA HIS A 102 -5.04 12.67 -5.29
C HIS A 102 -5.71 13.69 -6.20
N ARG A 103 -6.17 13.27 -7.38
CA ARG A 103 -7.06 14.08 -8.19
C ARG A 103 -8.35 14.21 -7.40
N LYS A 104 -8.67 15.42 -6.93
CA LYS A 104 -9.98 15.74 -6.41
C LYS A 104 -11.00 15.40 -7.50
N SER A 105 -11.94 14.53 -7.19
CA SER A 105 -13.04 14.21 -8.10
C SER A 105 -13.85 15.49 -8.35
N SER A 106 -13.88 15.97 -9.59
CA SER A 106 -14.72 17.10 -10.01
C SER A 106 -16.13 16.62 -10.36
N MET A 107 -16.85 16.08 -9.37
CA MET A 107 -18.22 15.64 -9.56
C MET A 107 -19.17 16.80 -9.31
N THR A 108 -20.12 17.00 -10.21
CA THR A 108 -21.24 17.92 -9.99
C THR A 108 -22.24 17.33 -8.97
N ASP A 109 -22.98 18.20 -8.28
CA ASP A 109 -23.93 17.75 -7.24
C ASP A 109 -25.06 16.88 -7.81
N GLY A 110 -25.46 17.09 -9.07
CA GLY A 110 -26.41 16.24 -9.79
C GLY A 110 -25.87 14.82 -10.06
N GLU A 111 -24.56 14.68 -10.28
CA GLU A 111 -23.92 13.36 -10.44
C GLU A 111 -23.81 12.61 -9.11
N LYS A 112 -23.63 13.33 -7.99
CA LYS A 112 -23.60 12.72 -6.65
C LYS A 112 -24.94 12.11 -6.26
N ALA A 113 -26.05 12.70 -6.67
CA ALA A 113 -27.41 12.22 -6.38
C ALA A 113 -27.76 10.88 -7.07
N LEU A 114 -27.05 10.53 -8.15
CA LEU A 114 -27.22 9.27 -8.89
C LEU A 114 -26.37 8.12 -8.37
N ILE A 115 -25.58 8.35 -7.31
CA ILE A 115 -24.65 7.39 -6.75
C ILE A 115 -25.33 6.67 -5.59
N VAL A 116 -25.76 5.45 -5.84
CA VAL A 116 -26.37 4.60 -4.82
C VAL A 116 -25.48 3.38 -4.57
N ASN A 117 -25.20 3.10 -3.31
CA ASN A 117 -24.57 1.84 -2.90
C ASN A 117 -25.68 0.81 -2.64
N LEU A 118 -25.94 -0.04 -3.62
CA LEU A 118 -27.00 -1.07 -3.55
C LEU A 118 -26.59 -2.29 -2.73
N ILE A 119 -25.31 -2.43 -2.38
CA ILE A 119 -24.82 -3.64 -1.72
C ILE A 119 -24.53 -3.45 -0.23
N LYS A 120 -24.65 -2.22 0.29
CA LYS A 120 -24.30 -1.87 1.67
C LYS A 120 -25.03 -2.72 2.71
N ASP A 121 -26.35 -2.88 2.52
CA ASP A 121 -27.23 -3.62 3.45
C ASP A 121 -27.76 -4.91 2.80
N LEU A 122 -27.17 -5.33 1.66
CA LEU A 122 -27.61 -6.51 0.94
C LEU A 122 -26.99 -7.78 1.54
N ASP A 123 -27.82 -8.75 1.90
CA ASP A 123 -27.35 -10.10 2.22
C ASP A 123 -26.89 -10.82 0.95
N ILE A 124 -25.56 -10.91 0.77
CA ILE A 124 -24.94 -11.55 -0.39
C ILE A 124 -24.63 -13.00 -0.05
N ASN A 125 -25.55 -13.91 -0.42
CA ASN A 125 -25.53 -15.30 0.00
C ASN A 125 -25.39 -16.34 -1.14
N ARG A 126 -25.25 -15.89 -2.39
CA ARG A 126 -25.14 -16.77 -3.56
C ARG A 126 -24.18 -16.22 -4.62
N ILE A 127 -23.67 -17.13 -5.46
CA ILE A 127 -22.89 -16.77 -6.65
C ILE A 127 -23.72 -15.99 -7.67
N ASN A 128 -23.07 -15.14 -8.44
CA ASN A 128 -23.68 -14.29 -9.48
C ASN A 128 -24.77 -13.34 -8.96
N GLN A 129 -24.76 -13.00 -7.68
CA GLN A 129 -25.64 -11.99 -7.10
C GLN A 129 -25.05 -10.60 -7.26
N VAL A 130 -23.76 -10.47 -6.97
CA VAL A 130 -22.99 -9.24 -7.12
C VAL A 130 -21.66 -9.57 -7.77
N TRP A 131 -21.31 -8.83 -8.81
CA TRP A 131 -19.93 -8.80 -9.34
C TRP A 131 -19.32 -7.45 -9.07
N THR A 132 -18.08 -7.46 -8.59
CA THR A 132 -17.28 -6.25 -8.42
C THR A 132 -16.30 -6.10 -9.57
N THR A 133 -16.03 -4.86 -9.98
CA THR A 133 -15.06 -4.55 -11.01
C THR A 133 -14.14 -3.41 -10.58
N ASP A 134 -12.88 -3.50 -11.01
CA ASP A 134 -11.85 -2.50 -10.78
C ASP A 134 -10.89 -2.45 -11.97
N ILE A 135 -10.21 -1.31 -12.14
CA ILE A 135 -9.17 -1.09 -13.13
C ILE A 135 -7.83 -0.89 -12.43
N THR A 136 -6.98 -1.89 -12.50
CA THR A 136 -5.65 -1.84 -11.93
C THR A 136 -4.62 -1.36 -12.96
N TYR A 137 -3.84 -0.34 -12.59
CA TYR A 137 -2.79 0.25 -13.44
C TYR A 137 -1.47 -0.51 -13.23
N ILE A 138 -1.00 -1.19 -14.26
CA ILE A 138 0.27 -1.94 -14.26
C ILE A 138 1.30 -1.15 -15.04
N LYS A 139 2.27 -0.57 -14.33
CA LYS A 139 3.38 0.17 -14.94
C LYS A 139 4.52 -0.78 -15.24
N THR A 140 4.94 -0.83 -16.49
CA THR A 140 6.14 -1.55 -16.93
C THR A 140 7.31 -0.60 -17.11
N ILE A 141 8.53 -1.14 -17.13
CA ILE A 141 9.74 -0.33 -17.26
C ILE A 141 9.89 0.22 -18.67
N ASN A 142 9.59 -0.59 -19.69
CA ASN A 142 9.89 -0.27 -21.09
C ASN A 142 8.65 -0.05 -21.96
N GLU A 143 7.48 -0.61 -21.58
CA GLU A 143 6.30 -0.68 -22.44
C GLU A 143 5.17 0.26 -22.01
N GLY A 144 5.40 1.07 -20.95
CA GLY A 144 4.42 2.04 -20.49
C GLY A 144 3.44 1.49 -19.46
N THR A 145 2.17 1.89 -19.54
CA THR A 145 1.15 1.52 -18.57
C THR A 145 0.08 0.66 -19.20
N PHE A 146 -0.15 -0.51 -18.62
CA PHE A 146 -1.25 -1.41 -18.98
C PHE A 146 -2.40 -1.28 -17.98
N TYR A 147 -3.59 -1.63 -18.41
CA TYR A 147 -4.82 -1.54 -17.66
C TYR A 147 -5.43 -2.93 -17.51
N LEU A 148 -5.35 -3.48 -16.31
CA LEU A 148 -6.00 -4.75 -15.99
C LEU A 148 -7.43 -4.46 -15.52
N ILE A 149 -8.40 -4.92 -16.28
CA ILE A 149 -9.83 -4.85 -15.95
C ILE A 149 -10.24 -6.23 -15.48
N SER A 150 -10.88 -6.32 -14.33
CA SER A 150 -11.34 -7.59 -13.78
C SER A 150 -12.78 -7.51 -13.26
N PHE A 151 -13.52 -8.60 -13.41
CA PHE A 151 -14.80 -8.83 -12.75
C PHE A 151 -14.66 -10.00 -11.79
N ILE A 152 -15.04 -9.79 -10.54
CA ILE A 152 -14.92 -10.76 -9.43
C ILE A 152 -16.31 -11.00 -8.86
N ASP A 153 -16.69 -12.24 -8.72
CA ASP A 153 -17.90 -12.61 -8.00
C ASP A 153 -17.72 -12.35 -6.50
N TYR A 154 -18.53 -11.48 -5.94
CA TYR A 154 -18.35 -11.02 -4.57
C TYR A 154 -18.56 -12.13 -3.54
N PHE A 155 -19.49 -13.06 -3.78
CA PHE A 155 -19.75 -14.16 -2.88
C PHE A 155 -18.61 -15.20 -2.90
N SER A 156 -18.29 -15.74 -4.08
CA SER A 156 -17.29 -16.80 -4.21
C SER A 156 -15.84 -16.31 -4.23
N LYS A 157 -15.62 -15.00 -4.34
CA LYS A 157 -14.31 -14.36 -4.50
C LYS A 157 -13.53 -14.83 -5.74
N LYS A 158 -14.19 -15.49 -6.68
CA LYS A 158 -13.57 -15.97 -7.92
C LYS A 158 -13.57 -14.89 -8.99
N VAL A 159 -12.47 -14.78 -9.71
CA VAL A 159 -12.40 -13.98 -10.93
C VAL A 159 -13.30 -14.60 -11.98
N VAL A 160 -14.27 -13.84 -12.48
CA VAL A 160 -15.24 -14.26 -13.50
C VAL A 160 -14.67 -14.06 -14.88
N SER A 161 -14.13 -12.87 -15.13
CA SER A 161 -13.43 -12.51 -16.36
C SER A 161 -12.41 -11.42 -16.09
N TRP A 162 -11.41 -11.32 -16.96
CA TRP A 162 -10.41 -10.27 -16.92
C TRP A 162 -9.85 -10.02 -18.32
N GLY A 163 -9.25 -8.84 -18.50
CA GLY A 163 -8.52 -8.48 -19.71
C GLY A 163 -7.42 -7.46 -19.39
N LEU A 164 -6.32 -7.55 -20.13
CA LEU A 164 -5.19 -6.62 -20.04
C LEU A 164 -5.12 -5.80 -21.33
N PHE A 165 -5.08 -4.47 -21.20
CA PHE A 165 -5.17 -3.55 -22.32
C PHE A 165 -4.12 -2.44 -22.20
N GLU A 166 -3.74 -1.86 -23.34
CA GLU A 166 -2.84 -0.69 -23.40
C GLU A 166 -3.58 0.63 -23.17
N ASP A 167 -4.91 0.62 -23.29
CA ASP A 167 -5.77 1.78 -23.03
C ASP A 167 -6.94 1.42 -22.11
N GLN A 168 -7.55 2.44 -21.50
CA GLN A 168 -8.69 2.30 -20.60
C GLN A 168 -10.03 2.74 -21.22
N LYS A 169 -10.22 2.54 -22.51
CA LYS A 169 -11.46 2.91 -23.17
C LYS A 169 -12.64 2.07 -22.70
N ASN A 170 -13.84 2.65 -22.78
CA ASN A 170 -15.07 2.01 -22.29
C ASN A 170 -15.43 0.71 -23.00
N ASP A 171 -15.08 0.58 -24.27
CA ASP A 171 -15.27 -0.64 -25.06
C ASP A 171 -14.55 -1.85 -24.47
N LYS A 172 -13.39 -1.63 -23.84
CA LYS A 172 -12.61 -2.70 -23.16
C LYS A 172 -13.33 -3.24 -21.94
N ILE A 173 -13.91 -2.36 -21.11
CA ILE A 173 -14.68 -2.79 -19.94
C ILE A 173 -15.91 -3.58 -20.37
N ILE A 174 -16.61 -3.10 -21.39
CA ILE A 174 -17.79 -3.77 -21.95
C ILE A 174 -17.41 -5.14 -22.51
N SER A 175 -16.28 -5.26 -23.22
CA SER A 175 -15.81 -6.54 -23.76
C SER A 175 -15.53 -7.57 -22.67
N VAL A 176 -14.86 -7.17 -21.58
CA VAL A 176 -14.60 -8.06 -20.42
C VAL A 176 -15.89 -8.48 -19.73
N LEU A 177 -16.86 -7.56 -19.61
CA LEU A 177 -18.17 -7.87 -19.04
C LEU A 177 -18.97 -8.83 -19.93
N GLN A 178 -18.94 -8.64 -21.24
CA GLN A 178 -19.59 -9.57 -22.20
C GLN A 178 -19.01 -10.97 -22.08
N ASP A 179 -17.69 -11.09 -21.94
CA ASP A 179 -17.04 -12.39 -21.71
C ASP A 179 -17.43 -13.01 -20.36
N ALA A 180 -17.56 -12.20 -19.30
CA ALA A 180 -18.09 -12.65 -18.03
C ALA A 180 -19.52 -13.20 -18.15
N ILE A 181 -20.39 -12.48 -18.84
CA ILE A 181 -21.78 -12.88 -19.07
C ILE A 181 -21.84 -14.21 -19.86
N LYS A 182 -21.08 -14.32 -20.94
CA LYS A 182 -21.00 -15.57 -21.75
C LYS A 182 -20.56 -16.77 -20.92
N LYS A 183 -19.55 -16.59 -20.04
CA LYS A 183 -18.99 -17.66 -19.20
C LYS A 183 -19.94 -18.10 -18.09
N ARG A 184 -20.59 -17.15 -17.43
CA ARG A 184 -21.35 -17.42 -16.21
C ARG A 184 -22.86 -17.49 -16.41
N LYS A 185 -23.38 -16.87 -17.48
CA LYS A 185 -24.82 -16.80 -17.81
C LYS A 185 -25.66 -16.41 -16.57
N PRO A 186 -25.38 -15.24 -15.95
CA PRO A 186 -26.03 -14.85 -14.71
C PRO A 186 -27.54 -14.68 -14.93
N SER A 187 -28.32 -14.97 -13.90
CA SER A 187 -29.74 -14.67 -13.90
C SER A 187 -30.00 -13.15 -13.90
N PRO A 188 -31.15 -12.68 -14.35
CA PRO A 188 -31.55 -11.29 -14.21
C PRO A 188 -31.44 -10.80 -12.76
N GLY A 189 -31.05 -9.54 -12.58
CA GLY A 189 -30.84 -8.94 -11.25
C GLY A 189 -29.43 -9.03 -10.69
N LEU A 190 -28.45 -9.52 -11.48
CA LEU A 190 -27.03 -9.38 -11.14
C LEU A 190 -26.67 -7.91 -10.94
N ILE A 191 -26.14 -7.55 -9.78
CA ILE A 191 -25.67 -6.20 -9.48
C ILE A 191 -24.21 -6.08 -9.89
N ILE A 192 -23.88 -5.04 -10.66
CA ILE A 192 -22.49 -4.68 -10.95
C ILE A 192 -22.09 -3.55 -10.02
N HIS A 193 -21.08 -3.81 -9.17
CA HIS A 193 -20.54 -2.86 -8.21
C HIS A 193 -19.15 -2.40 -8.60
N SER A 194 -18.90 -1.11 -8.56
CA SER A 194 -17.59 -0.53 -8.91
C SER A 194 -17.28 0.71 -8.05
N ASP A 195 -16.04 1.17 -8.17
CA ASP A 195 -15.68 2.51 -7.75
C ASP A 195 -16.36 3.58 -8.66
N LYS A 196 -16.09 4.86 -8.35
CA LYS A 196 -16.63 6.00 -9.10
C LYS A 196 -15.73 6.44 -10.26
N GLY A 197 -14.91 5.56 -10.78
CA GLY A 197 -14.05 5.85 -11.93
C GLY A 197 -14.83 6.45 -13.11
N SER A 198 -14.21 7.38 -13.85
CA SER A 198 -14.85 8.06 -14.98
C SER A 198 -15.36 7.07 -16.04
N GLN A 199 -14.65 5.96 -16.21
CA GLN A 199 -14.98 4.89 -17.15
C GLN A 199 -16.29 4.19 -16.77
N MET A 200 -16.48 3.92 -15.46
CA MET A 200 -17.68 3.25 -14.93
C MET A 200 -18.93 4.15 -14.98
N ARG A 201 -18.74 5.47 -15.15
CA ARG A 201 -19.80 6.46 -15.27
C ARG A 201 -20.15 6.82 -16.71
N SER A 202 -19.45 6.25 -17.70
CA SER A 202 -19.70 6.58 -19.10
C SER A 202 -21.10 6.17 -19.56
N ASN A 203 -21.67 6.97 -20.47
CA ASN A 203 -23.03 6.71 -20.98
C ASN A 203 -23.13 5.34 -21.69
N ASN A 204 -22.10 4.95 -22.44
CA ASN A 204 -22.08 3.67 -23.16
C ASN A 204 -22.10 2.49 -22.20
N TYR A 205 -21.29 2.55 -21.11
CA TYR A 205 -21.27 1.48 -20.12
C TYR A 205 -22.60 1.39 -19.36
N ARG A 206 -23.14 2.53 -18.93
CA ARG A 206 -24.46 2.57 -18.26
C ARG A 206 -25.58 2.08 -19.16
N GLN A 207 -25.55 2.41 -20.47
CA GLN A 207 -26.53 1.93 -21.41
C GLN A 207 -26.44 0.42 -21.57
N PHE A 208 -25.23 -0.11 -21.71
CA PHE A 208 -25.01 -1.56 -21.78
C PHE A 208 -25.58 -2.30 -20.55
N LEU A 209 -25.38 -1.77 -19.34
CA LEU A 209 -25.94 -2.37 -18.11
C LEU A 209 -27.48 -2.35 -18.11
N ARG A 210 -28.10 -1.25 -18.57
CA ARG A 210 -29.56 -1.14 -18.67
C ARG A 210 -30.13 -2.14 -19.67
N ASP A 211 -29.52 -2.27 -20.82
CA ASP A 211 -29.95 -3.20 -21.90
C ASP A 211 -29.94 -4.66 -21.43
N HIS A 212 -29.09 -4.98 -20.45
CA HIS A 212 -28.98 -6.31 -19.85
C HIS A 212 -29.76 -6.45 -18.52
N ASN A 213 -30.49 -5.41 -18.11
CA ASN A 213 -31.18 -5.36 -16.80
C ASN A 213 -30.23 -5.64 -15.60
N PHE A 214 -29.01 -5.12 -15.64
CA PHE A 214 -28.06 -5.18 -14.54
C PHE A 214 -28.07 -3.86 -13.77
N PRO A 215 -28.60 -3.84 -12.53
CA PRO A 215 -28.45 -2.70 -11.63
C PRO A 215 -26.97 -2.42 -11.40
N PHE A 216 -26.60 -1.14 -11.45
CA PHE A 216 -25.24 -0.73 -11.12
C PHE A 216 -25.19 -0.02 -9.77
N SER A 217 -24.16 -0.32 -9.03
CA SER A 217 -23.91 0.14 -7.66
C SER A 217 -22.53 0.77 -7.58
N TYR A 218 -22.37 1.79 -6.74
CA TYR A 218 -21.10 2.47 -6.54
C TYR A 218 -20.74 2.54 -5.05
N THR A 219 -19.44 2.47 -4.74
CA THR A 219 -18.91 2.76 -3.39
C THR A 219 -19.32 4.16 -2.93
N GLU A 220 -19.54 4.38 -1.64
CA GLU A 220 -19.84 5.70 -1.07
C GLU A 220 -18.64 6.66 -1.17
N LEU A 221 -18.89 7.99 -1.04
CA LEU A 221 -17.89 9.03 -1.36
C LEU A 221 -16.67 9.03 -0.46
N ASP A 222 -16.74 8.50 0.76
CA ASP A 222 -15.71 8.63 1.79
C ASP A 222 -14.97 7.34 2.17
N HIS A 223 -15.31 6.20 1.55
CA HIS A 223 -14.68 4.92 1.88
C HIS A 223 -14.06 4.28 0.63
N SER A 224 -12.76 4.48 0.44
CA SER A 224 -11.97 3.78 -0.59
C SER A 224 -11.55 2.36 -0.18
N CYS A 225 -12.11 1.83 0.90
CA CYS A 225 -11.69 0.59 1.55
C CYS A 225 -12.88 -0.23 2.11
N ASP A 226 -14.01 -0.27 1.41
CA ASP A 226 -15.09 -1.22 1.77
C ASP A 226 -14.99 -2.50 0.96
#